data_89bc9cf37e480ef6e3e30f2f7591062d
#
_entry.id   89bc9cf37e480ef6e3e30f2f7591062d
#
_cell.length_a   1.000
_cell.length_b   1.000
_cell.length_c   1.000
_cell.angle_alpha   90.00
_cell.angle_beta   90.00
_cell.angle_gamma   90.00
#
_symmetry.space_group_name_H-M   'P 1'
#
loop_
_entity.id
_entity.type
_entity.pdbx_description
1 polymer ?
#
loop_
_entity_poly.entity_id
_entity_poly.type
_entity_poly.pdbx_seq_one_letter_code
_entity_poly.pdbx_strand_id
1 'polypeptide(L)'
;MAKKKPFMYMSTNEWLGDPVTHFMKTGNALRSDENDELANISNLIPKIANGVKIEYDISYESPKDRIHGYKYTDLLTKVVMISPCNSTISVQNLINAIKKEPTEEGLAVVAKIKANLTDKYLLDEESDLPVKDLIILPGTNLLTKEGGWCDMEKIDKLVEEGAYVKLHPITAKVWQTMLMKRWGDKCINNDVALYPLLKKCDKAYFCMSSETGLSATLLGKKIGLIDLKERKGRGTFEHVYNALDRCGVKDTLYNKLAALFSHPESGFVCIYHDNYQERIDKYFAHMKETYKHKE
;
A
#
# COMPACT_ATOMS: atom_id res chain seq x y z
N MET A 1 -33.89 -8.75 7.09
CA MET A 1 -32.78 -9.43 6.38
C MET A 1 -31.74 -8.39 6.01
N ALA A 2 -30.54 -8.43 6.58
CA ALA A 2 -29.45 -7.56 6.17
C ALA A 2 -29.15 -7.87 4.70
N LYS A 3 -29.16 -6.85 3.84
CA LYS A 3 -28.78 -7.00 2.43
C LYS A 3 -27.35 -7.53 2.40
N LYS A 4 -27.14 -8.74 1.88
CA LYS A 4 -25.82 -9.30 1.64
C LYS A 4 -25.04 -8.31 0.79
N LYS A 5 -23.91 -7.82 1.28
CA LYS A 5 -23.03 -6.94 0.50
C LYS A 5 -22.44 -7.79 -0.62
N PRO A 6 -22.71 -7.49 -1.89
CA PRO A 6 -22.45 -8.44 -2.97
C PRO A 6 -20.99 -8.59 -3.35
N PHE A 7 -20.18 -7.56 -3.12
CA PHE A 7 -18.75 -7.54 -3.46
C PHE A 7 -18.04 -6.50 -2.62
N MET A 8 -16.77 -6.54 -2.53
CA MET A 8 -15.82 -5.56 -2.04
C MET A 8 -16.34 -4.32 -1.32
N TYR A 9 -16.02 -4.11 -0.08
CA TYR A 9 -16.42 -2.89 0.58
C TYR A 9 -15.51 -2.49 1.73
N MET A 10 -14.44 -3.18 1.95
CA MET A 10 -13.45 -2.70 2.88
C MET A 10 -12.53 -1.70 2.20
N SER A 11 -12.58 -0.48 2.66
CA SER A 11 -11.55 0.50 2.40
C SER A 11 -10.61 0.54 3.59
N THR A 12 -9.34 0.47 3.34
CA THR A 12 -8.34 0.67 4.39
C THR A 12 -8.16 2.14 4.77
N ASN A 13 -8.74 3.05 3.97
CA ASN A 13 -8.61 4.49 4.15
C ASN A 13 -9.99 5.12 4.34
N GLU A 14 -10.58 4.93 5.52
CA GLU A 14 -11.89 5.48 5.89
C GLU A 14 -11.95 7.02 5.84
N TRP A 15 -10.80 7.67 5.84
CA TRP A 15 -10.65 9.12 5.90
C TRP A 15 -10.29 9.77 4.56
N LEU A 16 -10.34 9.03 3.44
CA LEU A 16 -10.09 9.53 2.09
C LEU A 16 -11.02 10.68 1.67
N GLY A 17 -12.04 10.99 2.35
CA GLY A 17 -12.93 12.11 2.07
C GLY A 17 -13.10 13.07 3.25
N ASP A 18 -12.34 12.89 4.33
CA ASP A 18 -12.49 13.72 5.54
C ASP A 18 -11.13 14.16 6.11
N PRO A 19 -10.44 15.10 5.43
CA PRO A 19 -9.17 15.63 5.90
C PRO A 19 -9.27 16.35 7.24
N VAL A 20 -10.43 16.95 7.56
CA VAL A 20 -10.64 17.68 8.81
C VAL A 20 -10.64 16.72 10.00
N THR A 21 -11.41 15.64 9.94
CA THR A 21 -11.41 14.63 11.01
C THR A 21 -10.03 14.01 11.20
N HIS A 22 -9.31 13.77 10.11
CA HIS A 22 -7.95 13.25 10.19
C HIS A 22 -7.01 14.24 10.88
N PHE A 23 -7.04 15.51 10.48
CA PHE A 23 -6.25 16.57 11.12
C PHE A 23 -6.56 16.69 12.63
N MET A 24 -7.84 16.66 13.02
CA MET A 24 -8.22 16.71 14.43
C MET A 24 -7.68 15.54 15.25
N LYS A 25 -7.56 14.36 14.66
CA LYS A 25 -7.03 13.16 15.35
C LYS A 25 -5.50 13.12 15.44
N THR A 26 -4.80 13.63 14.45
CA THR A 26 -3.36 13.43 14.30
C THR A 26 -2.54 14.72 14.38
N GLY A 27 -3.18 15.88 14.22
CA GLY A 27 -2.51 17.18 14.09
C GLY A 27 -1.85 17.42 12.72
N ASN A 28 -1.92 16.44 11.81
CA ASN A 28 -1.30 16.52 10.48
C ASN A 28 -2.37 16.57 9.40
N ALA A 29 -2.34 17.60 8.58
CA ALA A 29 -3.26 17.75 7.45
C ALA A 29 -2.87 16.81 6.31
N LEU A 30 -3.90 16.17 5.72
CA LEU A 30 -3.76 15.45 4.46
C LEU A 30 -3.76 16.44 3.30
N ARG A 31 -3.04 16.09 2.24
CA ARG A 31 -3.21 16.74 0.95
C ARG A 31 -4.59 16.37 0.40
N SER A 32 -5.44 17.37 0.11
CA SER A 32 -6.83 17.17 -0.29
C SER A 32 -7.04 17.24 -1.81
N ASP A 33 -6.27 18.03 -2.49
CA ASP A 33 -6.45 18.47 -3.88
C ASP A 33 -6.35 17.35 -4.92
N GLU A 34 -5.61 16.27 -4.62
CA GLU A 34 -5.48 15.10 -5.51
C GLU A 34 -6.25 13.88 -4.99
N ASN A 35 -6.90 14.00 -3.83
CA ASN A 35 -7.57 12.87 -3.19
C ASN A 35 -9.00 12.67 -3.70
N ASP A 36 -9.64 13.70 -4.27
CA ASP A 36 -11.01 13.63 -4.76
C ASP A 36 -11.14 12.66 -5.93
N GLU A 37 -10.21 12.68 -6.88
CA GLU A 37 -10.22 11.74 -8.00
C GLU A 37 -9.93 10.31 -7.53
N LEU A 38 -9.03 10.13 -6.59
CA LEU A 38 -8.74 8.85 -5.96
C LEU A 38 -9.96 8.31 -5.20
N ALA A 39 -10.69 9.18 -4.50
CA ALA A 39 -11.95 8.84 -3.83
C ALA A 39 -13.03 8.46 -4.85
N ASN A 40 -13.11 9.14 -5.98
CA ASN A 40 -14.03 8.82 -7.07
C ASN A 40 -13.76 7.42 -7.64
N ILE A 41 -12.52 7.06 -7.92
CA ILE A 41 -12.12 5.71 -8.32
C ILE A 41 -12.55 4.70 -7.24
N SER A 42 -12.20 4.97 -5.99
CA SER A 42 -12.52 4.10 -4.86
C SER A 42 -14.03 3.88 -4.69
N ASN A 43 -14.85 4.89 -4.96
CA ASN A 43 -16.32 4.81 -4.86
C ASN A 43 -16.96 4.16 -6.10
N LEU A 44 -16.31 4.22 -7.25
CA LEU A 44 -16.78 3.60 -8.48
C LEU A 44 -16.69 2.06 -8.42
N ILE A 45 -15.65 1.53 -7.78
CA ILE A 45 -15.38 0.09 -7.68
C ILE A 45 -16.58 -0.71 -7.15
N PRO A 46 -17.21 -0.37 -5.99
CA PRO A 46 -18.38 -1.10 -5.51
C PRO A 46 -19.58 -0.97 -6.43
N LYS A 47 -19.74 0.13 -7.16
CA LYS A 47 -20.83 0.33 -8.11
C LYS A 47 -20.71 -0.63 -9.29
N ILE A 48 -19.53 -0.74 -9.87
CA ILE A 48 -19.23 -1.68 -10.96
C ILE A 48 -19.34 -3.12 -10.44
N ALA A 49 -18.72 -3.42 -9.31
CA ALA A 49 -18.75 -4.75 -8.70
C ALA A 49 -20.15 -5.27 -8.41
N ASN A 50 -21.12 -4.40 -8.06
CA ASN A 50 -22.51 -4.80 -7.84
C ASN A 50 -23.19 -5.37 -9.10
N GLY A 51 -22.73 -5.00 -10.29
CA GLY A 51 -23.21 -5.57 -11.57
C GLY A 51 -22.56 -6.90 -11.90
N VAL A 52 -21.48 -7.26 -11.22
CA VAL A 52 -20.70 -8.47 -11.49
C VAL A 52 -20.68 -9.36 -10.26
N LYS A 53 -21.52 -10.38 -10.25
CA LYS A 53 -21.51 -11.37 -9.16
C LYS A 53 -20.38 -12.35 -9.40
N ILE A 54 -19.35 -12.28 -8.56
CA ILE A 54 -18.26 -13.25 -8.54
C ILE A 54 -18.32 -13.96 -7.20
N GLU A 55 -18.44 -15.26 -7.21
CA GLU A 55 -18.33 -16.10 -6.02
C GLU A 55 -17.00 -16.83 -6.10
N TYR A 56 -16.19 -16.70 -5.05
CA TYR A 56 -14.97 -17.48 -4.89
C TYR A 56 -15.26 -18.68 -4.00
N ASP A 57 -14.86 -19.84 -4.43
CA ASP A 57 -14.94 -21.05 -3.63
C ASP A 57 -13.83 -21.06 -2.59
N ILE A 58 -13.95 -20.21 -1.54
CA ILE A 58 -12.98 -20.27 -0.47
C ILE A 58 -13.44 -19.69 0.85
N SER A 59 -13.29 -20.53 1.77
CA SER A 59 -13.61 -20.60 3.16
C SER A 59 -12.61 -19.95 4.14
N TYR A 60 -11.88 -18.93 3.81
CA TYR A 60 -10.86 -18.48 4.74
C TYR A 60 -11.26 -17.33 5.67
N GLU A 61 -12.25 -16.56 5.29
CA GLU A 61 -12.68 -15.46 6.13
C GLU A 61 -14.19 -15.46 6.16
N SER A 62 -14.71 -15.77 7.31
CA SER A 62 -16.13 -15.78 7.68
C SER A 62 -17.12 -15.97 6.52
N PRO A 63 -17.66 -17.16 6.34
CA PRO A 63 -18.73 -17.42 5.36
C PRO A 63 -19.94 -16.51 5.55
N LYS A 64 -20.05 -15.85 6.71
CA LYS A 64 -21.19 -14.99 7.08
C LYS A 64 -21.18 -13.65 6.36
N ASP A 65 -20.02 -13.12 5.99
CA ASP A 65 -19.93 -11.76 5.45
C ASP A 65 -19.80 -11.71 3.93
N ARG A 66 -19.52 -12.83 3.27
CA ARG A 66 -19.36 -12.93 1.80
C ARG A 66 -18.58 -11.75 1.19
N ILE A 67 -17.47 -11.43 1.82
CA ILE A 67 -16.53 -10.45 1.27
C ILE A 67 -15.74 -11.16 0.18
N HIS A 68 -15.97 -10.78 -1.07
CA HIS A 68 -15.29 -11.38 -2.21
C HIS A 68 -13.98 -10.68 -2.56
N GLY A 69 -13.72 -9.51 -1.99
CA GLY A 69 -12.50 -8.77 -2.24
C GLY A 69 -12.30 -7.54 -1.37
N TYR A 70 -11.15 -6.96 -1.50
CA TYR A 70 -10.74 -5.72 -0.84
C TYR A 70 -10.35 -4.68 -1.86
N LYS A 71 -10.52 -3.42 -1.52
CA LYS A 71 -9.86 -2.31 -2.17
C LYS A 71 -8.90 -1.65 -1.20
N TYR A 72 -7.70 -1.39 -1.66
CA TYR A 72 -6.67 -0.69 -0.92
C TYR A 72 -6.29 0.57 -1.68
N THR A 73 -6.10 1.66 -0.96
CA THR A 73 -5.70 2.92 -1.57
C THR A 73 -4.30 3.28 -1.10
N ASP A 74 -3.43 3.53 -2.05
CA ASP A 74 -2.10 4.09 -1.81
C ASP A 74 -2.12 5.58 -2.19
N LEU A 75 -2.03 6.43 -1.19
CA LEU A 75 -2.10 7.88 -1.36
C LEU A 75 -0.82 8.46 -1.94
N LEU A 76 0.33 7.80 -1.74
CA LEU A 76 1.62 8.26 -2.24
C LEU A 76 1.71 8.08 -3.75
N THR A 77 1.23 6.95 -4.25
CA THR A 77 1.28 6.60 -5.67
C THR A 77 -0.01 6.87 -6.42
N LYS A 78 -1.05 7.35 -5.72
CA LYS A 78 -2.39 7.64 -6.29
C LYS A 78 -3.03 6.41 -6.95
N VAL A 79 -2.90 5.27 -6.29
CA VAL A 79 -3.37 3.97 -6.79
C VAL A 79 -4.45 3.41 -5.88
N VAL A 80 -5.50 2.87 -6.48
CA VAL A 80 -6.43 1.96 -5.81
C VAL A 80 -6.14 0.54 -6.31
N MET A 81 -5.83 -0.35 -5.40
CA MET A 81 -5.61 -1.76 -5.70
C MET A 81 -6.86 -2.55 -5.35
N ILE A 82 -7.37 -3.30 -6.31
CA ILE A 82 -8.48 -4.23 -6.13
C ILE A 82 -7.91 -5.63 -5.97
N SER A 83 -8.29 -6.33 -4.92
CA SER A 83 -7.75 -7.65 -4.61
C SER A 83 -8.86 -8.61 -4.19
N PRO A 84 -8.89 -9.85 -4.68
CA PRO A 84 -9.78 -10.86 -4.13
C PRO A 84 -9.42 -11.20 -2.69
N CYS A 85 -10.38 -11.64 -1.89
CA CYS A 85 -10.16 -12.11 -0.51
C CYS A 85 -9.17 -13.26 -0.45
N ASN A 86 -9.21 -14.13 -1.46
CA ASN A 86 -8.28 -15.24 -1.55
C ASN A 86 -6.87 -14.77 -1.86
N SER A 87 -5.98 -14.98 -0.89
CA SER A 87 -4.57 -14.56 -1.03
C SER A 87 -3.85 -15.28 -2.17
N THR A 88 -4.17 -16.54 -2.43
CA THR A 88 -3.54 -17.32 -3.52
C THR A 88 -3.96 -16.75 -4.86
N ILE A 89 -5.24 -16.48 -5.07
CA ILE A 89 -5.75 -15.86 -6.30
C ILE A 89 -5.16 -14.47 -6.48
N SER A 90 -5.15 -13.67 -5.40
CA SER A 90 -4.60 -12.33 -5.41
C SER A 90 -3.14 -12.30 -5.86
N VAL A 91 -2.30 -13.12 -5.23
CA VAL A 91 -0.87 -13.23 -5.58
C VAL A 91 -0.69 -13.77 -7.00
N GLN A 92 -1.50 -14.77 -7.42
CA GLN A 92 -1.40 -15.34 -8.75
C GLN A 92 -1.76 -14.34 -9.86
N ASN A 93 -2.80 -13.53 -9.65
CA ASN A 93 -3.17 -12.46 -10.60
C ASN A 93 -2.03 -11.45 -10.78
N LEU A 94 -1.41 -11.04 -9.68
CA LEU A 94 -0.26 -10.13 -9.74
C LEU A 94 0.94 -10.78 -10.44
N ILE A 95 1.26 -12.05 -10.13
CA ILE A 95 2.32 -12.79 -10.82
C ILE A 95 2.04 -12.87 -12.32
N ASN A 96 0.81 -13.18 -12.72
CA ASN A 96 0.43 -13.27 -14.13
C ASN A 96 0.62 -11.94 -14.86
N ALA A 97 0.25 -10.82 -14.20
CA ALA A 97 0.46 -9.49 -14.76
C ALA A 97 1.97 -9.14 -14.84
N ILE A 98 2.73 -9.39 -13.76
CA ILE A 98 4.17 -9.07 -13.71
C ILE A 98 4.98 -9.84 -14.77
N LYS A 99 4.55 -11.04 -15.16
CA LYS A 99 5.23 -11.86 -16.19
C LYS A 99 4.99 -11.37 -17.62
N LYS A 100 4.03 -10.50 -17.83
CA LYS A 100 3.75 -9.90 -19.13
C LYS A 100 4.62 -8.68 -19.37
N GLU A 101 4.91 -8.38 -20.63
CA GLU A 101 5.59 -7.14 -20.98
C GLU A 101 4.70 -5.93 -20.67
N PRO A 102 5.26 -4.83 -20.14
CA PRO A 102 4.52 -3.62 -19.92
C PRO A 102 4.07 -2.99 -21.24
N THR A 103 2.89 -2.38 -21.23
CA THR A 103 2.39 -1.58 -22.36
C THR A 103 2.95 -0.16 -22.29
N GLU A 104 2.87 0.58 -23.41
CA GLU A 104 3.23 2.01 -23.43
C GLU A 104 2.41 2.83 -22.42
N GLU A 105 1.09 2.53 -22.29
CA GLU A 105 0.24 3.14 -21.27
C GLU A 105 0.75 2.87 -19.86
N GLY A 106 1.06 1.62 -19.52
CA GLY A 106 1.57 1.26 -18.20
C GLY A 106 2.90 1.93 -17.88
N LEU A 107 3.81 2.03 -18.85
CA LEU A 107 5.05 2.78 -18.70
C LEU A 107 4.80 4.28 -18.48
N ALA A 108 3.87 4.87 -19.24
CA ALA A 108 3.50 6.27 -19.10
C ALA A 108 2.86 6.56 -17.73
N VAL A 109 1.98 5.67 -17.25
CA VAL A 109 1.37 5.75 -15.91
C VAL A 109 2.44 5.75 -14.82
N VAL A 110 3.37 4.79 -14.87
CA VAL A 110 4.46 4.69 -13.87
C VAL A 110 5.36 5.92 -13.91
N ALA A 111 5.66 6.45 -15.09
CA ALA A 111 6.43 7.68 -15.24
C ALA A 111 5.70 8.89 -14.60
N LYS A 112 4.39 9.02 -14.84
CA LYS A 112 3.55 10.07 -14.21
C LYS A 112 3.51 9.91 -12.69
N ILE A 113 3.32 8.70 -12.18
CA ILE A 113 3.36 8.43 -10.73
C ILE A 113 4.70 8.89 -10.16
N LYS A 114 5.82 8.46 -10.75
CA LYS A 114 7.17 8.80 -10.29
C LYS A 114 7.42 10.31 -10.28
N ALA A 115 6.95 11.02 -11.31
CA ALA A 115 7.11 12.47 -11.42
C ALA A 115 6.28 13.24 -10.37
N ASN A 116 5.16 12.66 -9.92
CA ASN A 116 4.20 13.29 -9.00
C ASN A 116 4.19 12.65 -7.60
N LEU A 117 5.20 11.85 -7.25
CA LEU A 117 5.32 11.32 -5.90
C LEU A 117 5.45 12.45 -4.88
N THR A 118 4.56 12.45 -3.90
CA THR A 118 4.53 13.44 -2.81
C THR A 118 4.19 12.77 -1.49
N ASP A 119 4.42 13.49 -0.39
CA ASP A 119 3.90 13.07 0.91
C ASP A 119 2.38 13.18 0.95
N LYS A 120 1.72 12.25 1.61
CA LYS A 120 0.27 12.30 1.84
C LYS A 120 -0.16 13.32 2.88
N TYR A 121 0.77 13.78 3.70
CA TYR A 121 0.55 14.82 4.71
C TYR A 121 1.21 16.11 4.25
N LEU A 122 0.61 17.23 4.66
CA LEU A 122 1.21 18.56 4.51
C LEU A 122 2.24 18.73 5.64
N LEU A 123 3.44 18.25 5.42
CA LEU A 123 4.55 18.34 6.36
C LEU A 123 5.62 19.23 5.73
N ASP A 124 5.98 20.29 6.44
CA ASP A 124 6.90 21.32 5.93
C ASP A 124 8.34 21.10 6.38
N GLU A 125 8.58 20.24 7.38
CA GLU A 125 9.91 19.98 7.88
C GLU A 125 10.70 19.08 6.95
N GLU A 126 11.77 19.59 6.39
CA GLU A 126 12.79 18.80 5.71
C GLU A 126 13.92 18.46 6.68
N SER A 127 14.59 17.35 6.43
CA SER A 127 15.71 16.90 7.22
C SER A 127 16.97 16.85 6.38
N ASP A 128 18.06 17.46 6.87
CA ASP A 128 19.39 17.42 6.27
C ASP A 128 20.22 16.22 6.71
N LEU A 129 19.63 15.28 7.46
CA LEU A 129 20.30 14.08 7.92
C LEU A 129 20.85 13.26 6.74
N PRO A 130 22.06 12.70 6.89
CA PRO A 130 22.70 11.88 5.86
C PRO A 130 22.15 10.44 5.87
N VAL A 131 20.85 10.31 5.54
CA VAL A 131 20.14 9.04 5.61
C VAL A 131 20.54 8.15 4.44
N LYS A 132 21.27 7.06 4.71
CA LYS A 132 21.54 5.99 3.74
C LYS A 132 20.51 4.87 3.84
N ASP A 133 20.31 4.37 5.05
CA ASP A 133 19.31 3.34 5.37
C ASP A 133 18.19 3.97 6.19
N LEU A 134 16.94 3.83 5.71
CA LEU A 134 15.76 4.43 6.30
C LEU A 134 14.76 3.36 6.73
N ILE A 135 14.46 3.31 8.01
CA ILE A 135 13.43 2.46 8.58
C ILE A 135 12.16 3.30 8.74
N ILE A 136 11.06 2.88 8.11
CA ILE A 136 9.79 3.58 8.13
C ILE A 136 8.81 2.78 8.98
N LEU A 137 8.53 3.28 10.17
CA LEU A 137 7.63 2.61 11.10
C LEU A 137 6.17 2.75 10.66
N PRO A 138 5.34 1.75 10.92
CA PRO A 138 3.89 1.86 10.78
C PRO A 138 3.29 2.73 11.89
N GLY A 139 2.02 3.07 11.75
CA GLY A 139 1.26 3.75 12.80
C GLY A 139 1.21 2.96 14.11
N THR A 140 0.92 3.66 15.22
CA THR A 140 0.90 3.09 16.58
C THR A 140 0.03 1.84 16.70
N ASN A 141 -1.08 1.78 15.97
CA ASN A 141 -1.98 0.62 15.98
C ASN A 141 -1.33 -0.70 15.59
N LEU A 142 -0.30 -0.68 14.76
CA LEU A 142 0.47 -1.87 14.40
C LEU A 142 1.65 -2.11 15.34
N LEU A 143 2.23 -1.06 15.90
CA LEU A 143 3.29 -1.18 16.92
C LEU A 143 2.77 -1.78 18.23
N THR A 144 1.52 -1.46 18.60
CA THR A 144 0.89 -1.88 19.87
C THR A 144 0.03 -3.13 19.75
N LYS A 145 -0.17 -3.66 18.54
CA LYS A 145 -0.98 -4.86 18.35
C LYS A 145 -0.39 -6.03 19.13
N GLU A 146 -1.25 -6.82 19.75
CA GLU A 146 -0.83 -8.00 20.53
C GLU A 146 0.12 -8.89 19.72
N GLY A 147 1.31 -9.12 20.27
CA GLY A 147 2.41 -9.82 19.59
C GLY A 147 3.26 -8.94 18.68
N GLY A 148 2.91 -7.64 18.53
CA GLY A 148 3.62 -6.70 17.66
C GLY A 148 3.55 -7.08 16.18
N TRP A 149 3.90 -6.14 15.30
CA TRP A 149 4.04 -6.42 13.86
C TRP A 149 5.47 -6.24 13.38
N CYS A 150 6.25 -5.44 14.10
CA CYS A 150 7.62 -5.12 13.75
C CYS A 150 8.59 -5.91 14.63
N ASP A 151 9.62 -6.40 14.01
CA ASP A 151 10.76 -7.03 14.66
C ASP A 151 11.66 -5.93 15.26
N MET A 152 11.41 -5.60 16.53
CA MET A 152 12.11 -4.54 17.23
C MET A 152 13.60 -4.83 17.43
N GLU A 153 13.99 -6.12 17.59
CA GLU A 153 15.40 -6.51 17.71
C GLU A 153 16.15 -6.29 16.38
N LYS A 154 15.49 -6.60 15.27
CA LYS A 154 16.02 -6.32 13.94
C LYS A 154 16.17 -4.82 13.71
N ILE A 155 15.19 -4.02 14.14
CA ILE A 155 15.26 -2.56 14.02
C ILE A 155 16.43 -2.03 14.83
N ASP A 156 16.62 -2.48 16.08
CA ASP A 156 17.74 -2.05 16.92
C ASP A 156 19.10 -2.34 16.25
N LYS A 157 19.28 -3.53 15.70
CA LYS A 157 20.51 -3.89 14.97
C LYS A 157 20.74 -2.99 13.76
N LEU A 158 19.72 -2.71 12.98
CA LEU A 158 19.81 -1.80 11.84
C LEU A 158 20.19 -0.38 12.27
N VAL A 159 19.67 0.10 13.41
CA VAL A 159 20.02 1.40 13.99
C VAL A 159 21.48 1.42 14.45
N GLU A 160 21.93 0.36 15.12
CA GLU A 160 23.34 0.19 15.50
C GLU A 160 24.28 0.19 14.28
N GLU A 161 23.82 -0.36 13.14
CA GLU A 161 24.52 -0.33 11.85
C GLU A 161 24.45 1.04 11.14
N GLY A 162 23.73 2.01 11.71
CA GLY A 162 23.65 3.39 11.24
C GLY A 162 22.37 3.81 10.55
N ALA A 163 21.36 2.94 10.49
CA ALA A 163 20.05 3.28 9.92
C ALA A 163 19.31 4.33 10.75
N TYR A 164 18.53 5.17 10.09
CA TYR A 164 17.61 6.13 10.72
C TYR A 164 16.19 5.57 10.76
N VAL A 165 15.47 5.88 11.84
CA VAL A 165 14.08 5.45 12.05
C VAL A 165 13.16 6.63 11.89
N LYS A 166 12.28 6.62 10.88
CA LYS A 166 11.24 7.62 10.66
C LYS A 166 9.94 7.19 11.33
N LEU A 167 9.47 7.99 12.27
CA LEU A 167 8.18 7.78 12.90
C LEU A 167 7.04 8.08 11.92
N HIS A 168 5.97 7.28 12.02
CA HIS A 168 4.77 7.52 11.21
C HIS A 168 4.07 8.82 11.67
N PRO A 169 3.50 9.62 10.77
CA PRO A 169 2.80 10.87 11.13
C PRO A 169 1.73 10.71 12.20
N ILE A 170 1.07 9.55 12.29
CA ILE A 170 0.05 9.26 13.31
C ILE A 170 0.60 8.51 14.53
N THR A 171 1.91 8.51 14.76
CA THR A 171 2.47 7.89 15.97
C THR A 171 2.00 8.64 17.21
N ALA A 172 1.36 7.93 18.14
CA ALA A 172 0.87 8.55 19.38
C ALA A 172 2.01 9.14 20.23
N LYS A 173 1.78 10.28 20.87
CA LYS A 173 2.80 11.07 21.58
C LYS A 173 3.59 10.26 22.63
N VAL A 174 2.93 9.36 23.34
CA VAL A 174 3.60 8.48 24.32
C VAL A 174 4.64 7.60 23.62
N TRP A 175 4.27 7.03 22.47
CA TRP A 175 5.16 6.20 21.65
C TRP A 175 6.28 7.02 21.03
N GLN A 176 6.01 8.23 20.54
CA GLN A 176 7.05 9.14 20.06
C GLN A 176 8.15 9.31 21.12
N THR A 177 7.75 9.70 22.35
CA THR A 177 8.69 9.89 23.46
C THR A 177 9.51 8.64 23.75
N MET A 178 8.88 7.47 23.79
CA MET A 178 9.57 6.20 24.06
C MET A 178 10.56 5.83 22.96
N LEU A 179 10.15 5.97 21.69
CA LEU A 179 10.97 5.60 20.54
C LEU A 179 12.12 6.60 20.33
N MET A 180 11.87 7.88 20.52
CA MET A 180 12.93 8.90 20.51
C MET A 180 13.96 8.68 21.62
N LYS A 181 13.52 8.24 22.82
CA LYS A 181 14.45 7.86 23.90
C LYS A 181 15.25 6.60 23.54
N ARG A 182 14.63 5.64 22.82
CA ARG A 182 15.29 4.37 22.44
C ARG A 182 16.40 4.57 21.43
N TRP A 183 16.19 5.40 20.40
CA TRP A 183 17.10 5.54 19.26
C TRP A 183 17.79 6.90 19.16
N GLY A 184 17.49 7.84 20.06
CA GLY A 184 18.16 9.14 20.16
C GLY A 184 18.12 9.92 18.84
N ASP A 185 19.30 10.36 18.42
CA ASP A 185 19.52 11.13 17.19
C ASP A 185 19.26 10.34 15.88
N LYS A 186 19.12 9.03 15.98
CA LYS A 186 18.72 8.18 14.85
C LYS A 186 17.20 8.15 14.64
N CYS A 187 16.42 8.69 15.57
CA CYS A 187 14.97 8.72 15.47
C CYS A 187 14.50 10.04 14.86
N ILE A 188 13.94 9.98 13.66
CA ILE A 188 13.36 11.12 12.93
C ILE A 188 11.91 11.29 13.36
N ASN A 189 11.57 12.49 13.79
CA ASN A 189 10.24 12.82 14.30
C ASN A 189 9.13 12.60 13.26
N ASN A 190 7.88 12.55 13.74
CA ASN A 190 6.71 12.26 12.91
C ASN A 190 6.26 13.42 12.01
N ASP A 191 6.70 14.66 12.28
CA ASP A 191 6.43 15.89 11.53
C ASP A 191 7.38 16.14 10.35
N VAL A 192 8.48 15.40 10.27
CA VAL A 192 9.40 15.47 9.13
C VAL A 192 8.79 14.76 7.91
N ALA A 193 8.87 15.38 6.74
CA ALA A 193 8.39 14.83 5.48
C ALA A 193 9.14 13.54 5.09
N LEU A 194 8.40 12.53 4.61
CA LEU A 194 8.96 11.22 4.24
C LEU A 194 9.62 11.24 2.86
N TYR A 195 9.00 11.91 1.89
CA TYR A 195 9.44 11.85 0.50
C TYR A 195 10.87 12.39 0.27
N PRO A 196 11.29 13.51 0.86
CA PRO A 196 12.67 13.96 0.81
C PRO A 196 13.68 12.93 1.36
N LEU A 197 13.32 12.24 2.46
CA LEU A 197 14.15 11.18 3.04
C LEU A 197 14.24 9.96 2.10
N LEU A 198 13.12 9.55 1.49
CA LEU A 198 13.11 8.47 0.50
C LEU A 198 13.97 8.79 -0.72
N LYS A 199 14.00 10.04 -1.17
CA LYS A 199 14.89 10.44 -2.28
C LYS A 199 16.36 10.31 -1.91
N LYS A 200 16.72 10.64 -0.68
CA LYS A 200 18.11 10.61 -0.19
C LYS A 200 18.61 9.19 0.11
N CYS A 201 17.77 8.31 0.66
CA CYS A 201 18.21 6.99 1.10
C CYS A 201 18.58 6.04 -0.06
N ASP A 202 19.44 5.07 0.23
CA ASP A 202 19.80 3.98 -0.69
C ASP A 202 18.88 2.78 -0.48
N LYS A 203 18.45 2.56 0.77
CA LYS A 203 17.59 1.45 1.16
C LYS A 203 16.48 1.89 2.12
N ALA A 204 15.28 1.41 1.89
CA ALA A 204 14.11 1.63 2.73
C ALA A 204 13.61 0.32 3.34
N TYR A 205 13.38 0.33 4.65
CA TYR A 205 12.81 -0.78 5.41
C TYR A 205 11.41 -0.40 5.89
N PHE A 206 10.45 -1.29 5.73
CA PHE A 206 9.05 -1.05 6.11
C PHE A 206 8.33 -2.37 6.42
N CYS A 207 7.14 -2.31 7.01
CA CYS A 207 6.30 -3.48 7.21
C CYS A 207 5.37 -3.72 6.00
N MET A 208 4.90 -4.95 5.83
CA MET A 208 4.01 -5.35 4.73
C MET A 208 2.64 -4.64 4.71
N SER A 209 2.34 -3.84 5.73
CA SER A 209 1.16 -2.95 5.74
C SER A 209 1.44 -1.55 5.21
N SER A 210 2.68 -1.23 4.89
CA SER A 210 3.07 0.11 4.43
C SER A 210 2.83 0.29 2.93
N GLU A 211 2.20 1.37 2.56
CA GLU A 211 2.10 1.84 1.17
C GLU A 211 3.44 2.35 0.61
N THR A 212 4.37 2.71 1.48
CA THR A 212 5.66 3.30 1.12
C THR A 212 6.54 2.39 0.26
N GLY A 213 6.32 1.08 0.33
CA GLY A 213 7.09 0.12 -0.44
C GLY A 213 6.96 0.30 -1.95
N LEU A 214 5.78 0.68 -2.46
CA LEU A 214 5.60 1.00 -3.88
C LEU A 214 6.39 2.26 -4.25
N SER A 215 6.30 3.32 -3.45
CA SER A 215 7.05 4.57 -3.67
C SER A 215 8.56 4.34 -3.64
N ALA A 216 9.07 3.61 -2.66
CA ALA A 216 10.49 3.27 -2.56
C ALA A 216 10.97 2.49 -3.80
N THR A 217 10.15 1.53 -4.26
CA THR A 217 10.42 0.74 -5.44
C THR A 217 10.47 1.59 -6.72
N LEU A 218 9.49 2.49 -6.89
CA LEU A 218 9.44 3.42 -8.04
C LEU A 218 10.64 4.38 -8.06
N LEU A 219 11.15 4.74 -6.90
CA LEU A 219 12.36 5.55 -6.76
C LEU A 219 13.66 4.73 -6.94
N GLY A 220 13.57 3.44 -7.23
CA GLY A 220 14.71 2.55 -7.44
C GLY A 220 15.49 2.22 -6.16
N LYS A 221 14.85 2.35 -4.99
CA LYS A 221 15.49 2.06 -3.72
C LYS A 221 15.55 0.56 -3.46
N LYS A 222 16.61 0.10 -2.80
CA LYS A 222 16.61 -1.24 -2.22
C LYS A 222 15.56 -1.31 -1.12
N ILE A 223 14.85 -2.42 -1.01
CA ILE A 223 13.79 -2.59 -0.02
C ILE A 223 14.13 -3.71 0.96
N GLY A 224 13.65 -3.55 2.19
CA GLY A 224 13.73 -4.56 3.24
C GLY A 224 12.45 -4.56 4.07
N LEU A 225 12.16 -5.69 4.72
CA LEU A 225 10.98 -5.83 5.58
C LEU A 225 11.40 -5.89 7.04
N ILE A 226 10.60 -5.26 7.90
CA ILE A 226 10.77 -5.25 9.36
C ILE A 226 9.66 -6.02 10.08
N ASP A 227 8.90 -6.84 9.34
CA ASP A 227 7.85 -7.65 9.95
C ASP A 227 8.42 -8.76 10.82
N LEU A 228 7.75 -9.03 11.93
CA LEU A 228 7.94 -10.27 12.69
C LEU A 228 7.53 -11.47 11.84
N LYS A 229 8.32 -12.53 11.85
CA LYS A 229 8.01 -13.76 11.12
C LYS A 229 6.70 -14.41 11.58
N GLU A 230 6.42 -14.32 12.88
CA GLU A 230 5.28 -14.96 13.54
C GLU A 230 4.13 -13.98 13.83
N ARG A 231 4.07 -12.85 13.13
CA ARG A 231 3.00 -11.88 13.34
C ARG A 231 1.62 -12.47 13.06
N LYS A 232 0.65 -12.08 13.88
CA LYS A 232 -0.74 -12.44 13.67
C LYS A 232 -1.41 -11.47 12.68
N GLY A 233 -2.02 -12.01 11.66
CA GLY A 233 -2.76 -11.26 10.66
C GLY A 233 -1.95 -10.93 9.40
N ARG A 234 -2.65 -10.46 8.38
CA ARG A 234 -2.13 -10.16 7.04
C ARG A 234 -1.83 -8.68 6.90
N GLY A 235 -0.70 -8.35 6.28
CA GLY A 235 -0.37 -6.98 5.91
C GLY A 235 -1.24 -6.48 4.75
N THR A 236 -1.59 -5.21 4.76
CA THR A 236 -2.46 -4.58 3.73
C THR A 236 -1.91 -4.80 2.31
N PHE A 237 -0.61 -4.64 2.12
CA PHE A 237 0.07 -4.78 0.83
C PHE A 237 0.84 -6.11 0.68
N GLU A 238 0.67 -7.04 1.61
CA GLU A 238 1.41 -8.30 1.65
C GLU A 238 1.32 -9.10 0.36
N HIS A 239 0.14 -9.13 -0.28
CA HIS A 239 -0.05 -9.84 -1.54
C HIS A 239 0.81 -9.24 -2.67
N VAL A 240 1.01 -7.93 -2.69
CA VAL A 240 1.87 -7.23 -3.66
C VAL A 240 3.33 -7.61 -3.44
N TYR A 241 3.82 -7.48 -2.21
CA TYR A 241 5.21 -7.80 -1.89
C TYR A 241 5.54 -9.28 -2.08
N ASN A 242 4.61 -10.18 -1.76
CA ASN A 242 4.74 -11.61 -2.02
C ASN A 242 4.79 -11.93 -3.52
N ALA A 243 3.99 -11.25 -4.34
CA ALA A 243 4.03 -11.43 -5.79
C ALA A 243 5.37 -10.94 -6.38
N LEU A 244 5.83 -9.77 -5.95
CA LEU A 244 7.11 -9.20 -6.36
C LEU A 244 8.28 -10.12 -5.96
N ASP A 245 8.29 -10.64 -4.75
CA ASP A 245 9.34 -11.54 -4.26
C ASP A 245 9.39 -12.85 -5.07
N ARG A 246 8.23 -13.47 -5.30
CA ARG A 246 8.13 -14.71 -6.12
C ARG A 246 8.56 -14.54 -7.57
N CYS A 247 8.43 -13.35 -8.12
CA CYS A 247 8.87 -13.04 -9.47
C CYS A 247 10.35 -12.65 -9.56
N GLY A 248 11.09 -12.68 -8.46
CA GLY A 248 12.52 -12.32 -8.45
C GLY A 248 12.78 -10.87 -8.85
N VAL A 249 11.84 -9.95 -8.54
CA VAL A 249 11.81 -8.58 -9.07
C VAL A 249 12.69 -7.61 -8.28
N LYS A 250 13.57 -8.09 -7.42
CA LYS A 250 14.39 -7.22 -6.55
C LYS A 250 15.31 -6.27 -7.32
N ASP A 251 15.68 -6.61 -8.55
CA ASP A 251 16.67 -5.84 -9.32
C ASP A 251 16.13 -5.16 -10.59
N THR A 252 14.90 -5.44 -11.02
CA THR A 252 14.31 -4.89 -12.27
C THR A 252 12.93 -4.31 -12.06
N LEU A 253 12.75 -3.60 -10.94
CA LEU A 253 11.45 -3.25 -10.39
C LEU A 253 10.60 -2.32 -11.26
N TYR A 254 11.22 -1.39 -11.98
CA TYR A 254 10.47 -0.38 -12.73
C TYR A 254 9.57 -0.98 -13.83
N ASN A 255 10.14 -1.77 -14.74
CA ASN A 255 9.37 -2.35 -15.84
C ASN A 255 8.32 -3.36 -15.35
N LYS A 256 8.62 -4.09 -14.28
CA LYS A 256 7.69 -5.06 -13.73
C LYS A 256 6.56 -4.40 -12.93
N LEU A 257 6.82 -3.28 -12.27
CA LEU A 257 5.74 -2.46 -11.75
C LEU A 257 4.87 -1.89 -12.87
N ALA A 258 5.49 -1.42 -13.96
CA ALA A 258 4.74 -0.96 -15.12
C ALA A 258 3.80 -2.04 -15.68
N ALA A 259 4.17 -3.33 -15.61
CA ALA A 259 3.29 -4.42 -15.99
C ALA A 259 2.02 -4.51 -15.12
N LEU A 260 2.10 -4.20 -13.82
CA LEU A 260 0.92 -4.13 -12.94
C LEU A 260 -0.05 -3.00 -13.38
N PHE A 261 0.48 -1.89 -13.85
CA PHE A 261 -0.32 -0.78 -14.38
C PHE A 261 -0.78 -1.00 -15.82
N SER A 262 -0.16 -1.91 -16.56
CA SER A 262 -0.53 -2.26 -17.94
C SER A 262 -1.74 -3.21 -17.99
N HIS A 263 -1.76 -4.20 -17.10
CA HIS A 263 -2.66 -5.35 -17.22
C HIS A 263 -3.80 -5.27 -16.19
N PRO A 264 -5.08 -5.13 -16.65
CA PRO A 264 -6.23 -4.94 -15.76
C PRO A 264 -6.41 -6.04 -14.70
N GLU A 265 -6.04 -7.28 -15.00
CA GLU A 265 -6.14 -8.41 -14.06
C GLU A 265 -5.31 -8.24 -12.78
N SER A 266 -4.35 -7.32 -12.78
CA SER A 266 -3.59 -6.96 -11.58
C SER A 266 -4.45 -6.30 -10.51
N GLY A 267 -5.56 -5.66 -10.90
CA GLY A 267 -6.39 -4.84 -10.02
C GLY A 267 -5.79 -3.47 -9.66
N PHE A 268 -4.69 -3.04 -10.30
CA PHE A 268 -4.09 -1.74 -10.08
C PHE A 268 -4.79 -0.68 -10.94
N VAL A 269 -5.41 0.29 -10.30
CA VAL A 269 -6.11 1.42 -10.93
C VAL A 269 -5.53 2.71 -10.40
N CYS A 270 -5.09 3.60 -11.29
CA CYS A 270 -4.43 4.85 -10.94
C CYS A 270 -5.18 6.03 -11.58
N ILE A 271 -5.14 7.20 -10.93
CA ILE A 271 -5.71 8.43 -11.49
C ILE A 271 -5.09 8.82 -12.83
N TYR A 272 -3.90 8.31 -13.15
CA TYR A 272 -3.19 8.60 -14.40
C TYR A 272 -3.52 7.63 -15.55
N HIS A 273 -4.40 6.63 -15.36
CA HIS A 273 -4.96 5.87 -16.48
C HIS A 273 -5.95 6.73 -17.26
N ASP A 274 -5.90 6.65 -18.58
CA ASP A 274 -6.78 7.43 -19.45
C ASP A 274 -8.26 7.05 -19.26
N ASN A 275 -8.55 5.77 -18.98
CA ASN A 275 -9.90 5.28 -18.70
C ASN A 275 -9.89 4.26 -17.53
N TYR A 276 -9.88 4.77 -16.31
CA TYR A 276 -9.89 3.91 -15.12
C TYR A 276 -11.21 3.14 -14.94
N GLN A 277 -12.34 3.62 -15.45
CA GLN A 277 -13.61 2.90 -15.41
C GLN A 277 -13.54 1.63 -16.26
N GLU A 278 -13.13 1.73 -17.50
CA GLU A 278 -12.96 0.57 -18.39
C GLU A 278 -11.96 -0.44 -17.81
N ARG A 279 -10.92 0.05 -17.15
CA ARG A 279 -9.94 -0.81 -16.49
C ARG A 279 -10.57 -1.60 -15.35
N ILE A 280 -11.43 -0.98 -14.54
CA ILE A 280 -12.17 -1.67 -13.47
C ILE A 280 -13.14 -2.71 -14.07
N ASP A 281 -13.86 -2.36 -15.14
CA ASP A 281 -14.75 -3.28 -15.85
C ASP A 281 -13.98 -4.51 -16.38
N LYS A 282 -12.83 -4.31 -16.99
CA LYS A 282 -11.95 -5.39 -17.47
C LYS A 282 -11.43 -6.27 -16.33
N TYR A 283 -11.08 -5.67 -15.18
CA TYR A 283 -10.70 -6.45 -14.00
C TYR A 283 -11.82 -7.41 -13.57
N PHE A 284 -13.04 -6.89 -13.40
CA PHE A 284 -14.15 -7.71 -12.97
C PHE A 284 -14.60 -8.74 -14.02
N ALA A 285 -14.52 -8.40 -15.30
CA ALA A 285 -14.76 -9.34 -16.39
C ALA A 285 -13.77 -10.52 -16.34
N HIS A 286 -12.47 -10.22 -16.17
CA HIS A 286 -11.44 -11.23 -16.00
C HIS A 286 -11.69 -12.13 -14.78
N MET A 287 -12.05 -11.53 -13.65
CA MET A 287 -12.35 -12.28 -12.42
C MET A 287 -13.56 -13.20 -12.62
N LYS A 288 -14.61 -12.71 -13.27
CA LYS A 288 -15.80 -13.49 -13.59
C LYS A 288 -15.49 -14.68 -14.52
N GLU A 289 -14.67 -14.47 -15.51
CA GLU A 289 -14.32 -15.51 -16.47
C GLU A 289 -13.39 -16.57 -15.86
N THR A 290 -12.39 -16.13 -15.11
CA THR A 290 -11.31 -17.00 -14.62
C THR A 290 -11.73 -17.79 -13.38
N TYR A 291 -12.55 -17.20 -12.51
CA TYR A 291 -12.87 -17.73 -11.17
C TYR A 291 -14.35 -18.00 -10.96
N LYS A 292 -15.06 -18.34 -12.03
CA LYS A 292 -16.43 -18.89 -11.91
C LYS A 292 -16.43 -20.14 -11.06
N HIS A 293 -17.45 -20.29 -10.20
CA HIS A 293 -17.80 -21.61 -9.71
C HIS A 293 -18.06 -22.51 -10.94
N LYS A 294 -17.42 -23.65 -10.96
CA LYS A 294 -17.89 -24.75 -11.80
C LYS A 294 -19.18 -25.22 -11.14
N GLU A 295 -20.31 -24.93 -11.78
CA GLU A 295 -21.59 -25.54 -11.45
C GLU A 295 -21.49 -27.06 -11.47
#